data_af0ab499e8bf5bef5b4802643c46fd27
#
_entry.id   af0ab499e8bf5bef5b4802643c46fd27
#
_cell.length_a   1.000
_cell.length_b   1.000
_cell.length_c   1.000
_cell.angle_alpha   90.00
_cell.angle_beta   90.00
_cell.angle_gamma   90.00
#
_symmetry.space_group_name_H-M   'P 1'
#
loop_
_entity.id
_entity.type
_entity.pdbx_description
1 polymer ?
#
loop_
_entity_poly.entity_id
_entity_poly.type
_entity_poly.pdbx_seq_one_letter_code
_entity_poly.pdbx_strand_id
1 'polypeptide(L)' 'EDTFTKEQLVNSKKYKNCTDVLSFLLDDKTQYTFSEVDKLLKSFYEGGKK' A
#
# COMPACT_ATOMS: atom_id res chain seq x y z
N GLU A 1 9.00 -5.49 -13.61
CA GLU A 1 8.28 -4.40 -12.95
C GLU A 1 9.10 -3.80 -11.84
N ASP A 2 8.89 -2.55 -11.60
CA ASP A 2 9.57 -1.86 -10.51
C ASP A 2 8.89 -2.18 -9.18
N THR A 3 9.71 -2.39 -8.17
CA THR A 3 9.19 -2.59 -6.82
C THR A 3 9.60 -1.41 -5.95
N PHE A 4 8.86 -1.21 -4.88
CA PHE A 4 9.06 -0.07 -4.00
C PHE A 4 8.96 -0.53 -2.55
N THR A 5 9.73 0.13 -1.69
CA THR A 5 9.66 -0.17 -0.28
C THR A 5 8.43 0.51 0.33
N LYS A 6 8.10 0.09 1.55
CA LYS A 6 6.99 0.71 2.26
C LYS A 6 7.21 2.22 2.38
N GLU A 7 8.43 2.61 2.72
CA GLU A 7 8.72 4.03 2.89
C GLU A 7 8.49 4.81 1.61
N GLN A 8 8.92 4.25 0.48
CA GLN A 8 8.72 4.90 -0.79
C GLN A 8 7.25 5.03 -1.13
N LEU A 9 6.49 4.01 -0.82
CA LEU A 9 5.06 4.01 -1.14
C LEU A 9 4.29 4.98 -0.27
N VAL A 10 4.57 5.02 1.03
CA VAL A 10 3.84 5.94 1.90
C VAL A 10 4.19 7.39 1.62
N ASN A 11 5.37 7.64 1.05
CA ASN A 11 5.77 8.99 0.68
C ASN A 11 5.36 9.36 -0.74
N SER A 12 4.74 8.44 -1.44
CA SER A 12 4.32 8.68 -2.82
C SER A 12 3.08 9.56 -2.85
N LYS A 13 3.05 10.50 -3.77
CA LYS A 13 1.87 11.34 -3.92
C LYS A 13 0.66 10.53 -4.35
N LYS A 14 0.88 9.43 -5.02
CA LYS A 14 -0.20 8.58 -5.48
C LYS A 14 -1.01 8.05 -4.30
N TYR A 15 -0.35 7.79 -3.19
CA TYR A 15 -1.01 7.21 -2.02
C TYR A 15 -1.07 8.17 -0.84
N LYS A 16 -1.03 9.45 -1.13
CA LYS A 16 -0.99 10.45 -0.07
C LYS A 16 -2.15 10.30 0.90
N ASN A 17 -3.33 10.02 0.38
CA ASN A 17 -4.52 9.90 1.22
C ASN A 17 -4.63 8.54 1.90
N CYS A 18 -3.74 7.62 1.57
CA CYS A 18 -3.79 6.26 2.09
C CYS A 18 -2.55 5.91 2.89
N THR A 19 -1.78 6.91 3.32
CA THR A 19 -0.51 6.62 4.00
C THR A 19 -0.72 5.82 5.28
N ASP A 20 -1.75 6.14 6.04
CA ASP A 20 -2.03 5.41 7.27
C ASP A 20 -2.34 3.95 6.99
N VAL A 21 -3.16 3.72 5.96
CA VAL A 21 -3.54 2.37 5.59
C VAL A 21 -2.31 1.61 5.09
N LEU A 22 -1.50 2.24 4.26
CA LEU A 22 -0.30 1.60 3.75
C LEU A 22 0.67 1.29 4.88
N SER A 23 0.81 2.20 5.82
CA SER A 23 1.69 1.97 6.96
C SER A 23 1.25 0.75 7.76
N PHE A 24 -0.05 0.48 7.77
CA PHE A 24 -0.59 -0.68 8.45
C PHE A 24 -0.44 -1.95 7.63
N LEU A 25 -0.70 -1.87 6.33
CA LEU A 25 -0.73 -3.04 5.47
C LEU A 25 0.65 -3.51 5.03
N LEU A 26 1.57 -2.59 4.83
CA LEU A 26 2.86 -2.92 4.23
C LEU A 26 3.89 -3.30 5.29
N ASP A 27 4.86 -4.11 4.85
CA ASP A 27 5.95 -4.56 5.70
C ASP A 27 7.21 -3.77 5.33
N ASP A 28 7.93 -3.29 6.34
CA ASP A 28 9.14 -2.51 6.12
C ASP A 28 10.20 -3.29 5.33
N LYS A 29 10.21 -4.59 5.48
CA LYS A 29 11.24 -5.42 4.88
C LYS A 29 10.83 -6.01 3.54
N THR A 30 9.67 -5.67 3.06
CA THR A 30 9.13 -6.22 1.82
C THR A 30 8.95 -5.12 0.80
N GLN A 31 9.16 -5.48 -0.47
CA GLN A 31 8.95 -4.54 -1.56
C GLN A 31 7.68 -4.91 -2.30
N TYR A 32 7.04 -3.92 -2.86
CA TYR A 32 5.74 -4.09 -3.50
C TYR A 32 5.70 -3.35 -4.83
N THR A 33 4.91 -3.87 -5.76
CA THR A 33 4.60 -3.14 -6.99
C THR A 33 3.31 -2.36 -6.76
N PHE A 34 3.04 -1.42 -7.67
CA PHE A 34 1.79 -0.68 -7.58
C PHE A 34 0.58 -1.61 -7.68
N SER A 35 0.70 -2.65 -8.51
CA SER A 35 -0.39 -3.61 -8.64
C SER A 35 -0.66 -4.30 -7.32
N GLU A 36 0.39 -4.70 -6.62
CA GLU A 36 0.22 -5.36 -5.34
C GLU A 36 -0.37 -4.43 -4.29
N VAL A 37 0.08 -3.18 -4.29
CA VAL A 37 -0.45 -2.21 -3.34
C VAL A 37 -1.93 -1.97 -3.61
N ASP A 38 -2.29 -1.84 -4.87
CA ASP A 38 -3.70 -1.63 -5.23
C ASP A 38 -4.56 -2.81 -4.78
N LYS A 39 -4.06 -4.03 -4.94
CA LYS A 39 -4.79 -5.21 -4.48
C LYS A 39 -4.97 -5.20 -2.98
N LEU A 40 -3.94 -4.83 -2.26
CA LEU A 40 -4.03 -4.77 -0.80
C LEU A 40 -5.04 -3.72 -0.36
N LEU A 41 -5.01 -2.57 -0.98
CA LEU A 41 -5.96 -1.51 -0.64
C LEU A 41 -7.38 -1.92 -0.96
N LYS A 42 -7.58 -2.52 -2.11
CA LYS A 42 -8.92 -2.97 -2.48
C LYS A 42 -9.45 -4.01 -1.50
N SER A 43 -8.60 -4.95 -1.14
CA SER A 43 -9.00 -5.98 -0.19
C SER A 43 -9.33 -5.35 1.17
N PHE A 44 -8.54 -4.37 1.57
CA PHE A 44 -8.75 -3.72 2.85
C PHE A 44 -10.10 -3.01 2.89
N TYR A 45 -10.39 -2.23 1.84
CA TYR A 45 -11.64 -1.48 1.82
C TYR A 45 -12.85 -2.39 1.68
N GLU A 46 -12.74 -3.42 0.85
CA GLU A 46 -13.86 -4.32 0.67
C GLU A 46 -14.09 -5.17 1.90
N GLY A 47 -13.01 -5.65 2.49
CA GLY A 47 -13.14 -6.47 3.69
C GLY A 47 -13.67 -5.69 4.87
N GLY A 48 -13.32 -4.42 4.95
CA GLY A 48 -13.76 -3.60 6.05
C GLY A 48 -15.22 -3.22 6.00
N LYS A 49 -15.85 -3.45 4.88
CA LYS A 49 -17.26 -3.08 4.74
C LYS A 49 -18.19 -4.06 5.41
N LYS A 50 -17.65 -5.17 5.79
CA LYS A 50 -18.50 -6.16 6.47
C LYS A 50 -18.96 -5.66 7.84
#